data_994bb1df174a4b9049e11ad76d691ea6
#
_entry.id   994bb1df174a4b9049e11ad76d691ea6
#
_cell.length_a   1.000
_cell.length_b   1.000
_cell.length_c   1.000
_cell.angle_alpha   90.00
_cell.angle_beta   90.00
_cell.angle_gamma   90.00
#
_symmetry.space_group_name_H-M   'P 1'
#
loop_
_entity.id
_entity.type
_entity.pdbx_description
1 polymer ?
#
loop_
_entity_poly.entity_id
_entity_poly.type
_entity_poly.pdbx_seq_one_letter_code
_entity_poly.pdbx_strand_id
1 'polypeptide(L)'
;AHMTASAWVVNADRSKVLMVYHNIYNSWSWLGGHADGETDLLSVAIREVKEEAGISNVLPVSEDIFSLESLTVDGHWKNGKYVSSHLHFNVTYLLEADSEEAVSIKADENSGVAWFAPEEALAKSTEPWFVEHVYTKLIEKAKQLYL
;
A
#
# COMPACT_ATOMS: atom_id res chain seq x y z
N ALA A 1 4.03 -12.04 -15.03
CA ALA A 1 3.97 -10.70 -14.44
C ALA A 1 2.53 -10.30 -14.19
N HIS A 2 2.29 -9.56 -13.11
CA HIS A 2 0.96 -9.05 -12.76
C HIS A 2 0.98 -7.53 -12.73
N MET A 3 -0.14 -6.92 -13.16
CA MET A 3 -0.39 -5.51 -12.90
C MET A 3 -0.97 -5.37 -11.52
N THR A 4 -0.41 -4.46 -10.72
CA THR A 4 -0.91 -4.14 -9.38
C THR A 4 -1.10 -2.64 -9.23
N ALA A 5 -1.99 -2.25 -8.34
CA ALA A 5 -2.18 -0.86 -7.95
C ALA A 5 -1.99 -0.75 -6.44
N SER A 6 -1.11 0.12 -6.04
CA SER A 6 -0.84 0.39 -4.62
C SER A 6 -1.31 1.77 -4.24
N ALA A 7 -1.54 1.94 -2.95
CA ALA A 7 -1.96 3.20 -2.38
C ALA A 7 -0.97 3.62 -1.29
N TRP A 8 -0.45 4.83 -1.42
CA TRP A 8 0.22 5.51 -0.33
C TRP A 8 -0.82 6.43 0.31
N VAL A 9 -1.29 6.04 1.48
CA VAL A 9 -2.45 6.67 2.12
C VAL A 9 -1.99 7.56 3.25
N VAL A 10 -2.31 8.85 3.15
CA VAL A 10 -1.95 9.85 4.15
C VAL A 10 -3.21 10.45 4.76
N ASN A 11 -3.09 11.04 5.96
CA ASN A 11 -4.17 11.81 6.55
C ASN A 11 -4.14 13.27 6.07
N ALA A 12 -5.14 14.07 6.48
CA ALA A 12 -5.34 15.41 5.95
C ALA A 12 -4.14 16.35 6.14
N ASP A 13 -3.47 16.29 7.29
CA ASP A 13 -2.30 17.14 7.57
C ASP A 13 -0.97 16.49 7.20
N ARG A 14 -0.99 15.32 6.58
CA ARG A 14 0.19 14.57 6.11
C ARG A 14 1.11 14.09 7.23
N SER A 15 0.62 14.05 8.47
CA SER A 15 1.41 13.63 9.63
C SER A 15 1.49 12.11 9.80
N LYS A 16 0.58 11.36 9.14
CA LYS A 16 0.47 9.91 9.30
C LYS A 16 0.28 9.20 7.98
N VAL A 17 0.75 7.95 7.93
CA VAL A 17 0.63 7.03 6.80
C VAL A 17 -0.08 5.77 7.28
N LEU A 18 -1.03 5.28 6.48
CA LEU A 18 -1.77 4.05 6.77
C LEU A 18 -0.98 2.84 6.28
N MET A 19 -0.84 1.84 7.14
CA MET A 19 -0.18 0.59 6.79
C MET A 19 -0.97 -0.62 7.30
N VAL A 20 -0.73 -1.76 6.67
CA VAL A 20 -1.28 -3.06 7.09
C VAL A 20 -0.14 -4.03 7.41
N TYR A 21 -0.37 -4.91 8.38
CA TYR A 21 0.56 -6.01 8.65
C TYR A 21 0.19 -7.19 7.75
N HIS A 22 1.00 -7.39 6.71
CA HIS A 22 0.72 -8.35 5.65
C HIS A 22 1.12 -9.77 6.05
N ASN A 23 0.17 -10.72 5.98
CA ASN A 23 0.39 -12.08 6.46
C ASN A 23 1.47 -12.84 5.66
N ILE A 24 1.54 -12.62 4.35
CA ILE A 24 2.53 -13.31 3.49
C ILE A 24 3.95 -12.77 3.74
N TYR A 25 4.09 -11.43 3.73
CA TYR A 25 5.41 -10.80 3.88
C TYR A 25 5.86 -10.66 5.33
N ASN A 26 4.93 -10.88 6.27
CA ASN A 26 5.18 -10.83 7.70
C ASN A 26 5.82 -9.49 8.10
N SER A 27 5.25 -8.41 7.57
CA SER A 27 5.77 -7.05 7.72
C SER A 27 4.66 -6.02 7.59
N TRP A 28 4.84 -4.85 8.20
CA TRP A 28 4.00 -3.70 7.91
C TRP A 28 4.33 -3.17 6.52
N SER A 29 3.30 -2.96 5.72
CA SER A 29 3.45 -2.55 4.33
C SER A 29 2.33 -1.61 3.89
N TRP A 30 2.54 -1.00 2.73
CA TRP A 30 1.52 -0.21 2.06
C TRP A 30 0.33 -1.09 1.64
N LEU A 31 -0.73 -0.45 1.14
CA LEU A 31 -1.93 -1.13 0.69
C LEU A 31 -1.95 -1.24 -0.83
N GLY A 32 -2.66 -2.23 -1.33
CA GLY A 32 -2.80 -2.44 -2.76
C GLY A 32 -3.12 -3.88 -3.10
N GLY A 33 -3.30 -4.14 -4.39
CA GLY A 33 -3.62 -5.48 -4.87
C GLY A 33 -3.54 -5.62 -6.38
N HIS A 34 -3.88 -6.80 -6.85
CA HIS A 34 -3.87 -7.13 -8.27
C HIS A 34 -5.01 -6.46 -9.00
N ALA A 35 -4.73 -5.99 -10.22
CA ALA A 35 -5.74 -5.38 -11.08
C ALA A 35 -6.74 -6.41 -11.62
N ASP A 36 -6.29 -7.65 -11.85
CA ASP A 36 -7.11 -8.76 -12.33
C ASP A 36 -7.94 -8.41 -13.58
N GLY A 37 -7.30 -7.72 -14.53
CA GLY A 37 -7.93 -7.30 -15.77
C GLY A 37 -8.64 -5.95 -15.74
N GLU A 38 -8.76 -5.31 -14.56
CA GLU A 38 -9.31 -3.97 -14.45
C GLU A 38 -8.30 -2.94 -14.98
N THR A 39 -8.75 -2.03 -15.83
CA THR A 39 -7.90 -1.01 -16.45
C THR A 39 -7.90 0.32 -15.70
N ASP A 40 -8.91 0.57 -14.87
CA ASP A 40 -8.96 1.75 -14.01
C ASP A 40 -8.19 1.47 -12.72
N LEU A 41 -6.89 1.71 -12.76
CA LEU A 41 -5.98 1.36 -11.66
C LEU A 41 -6.18 2.25 -10.42
N LEU A 42 -6.66 3.47 -10.59
CA LEU A 42 -7.04 4.31 -9.45
C LEU A 42 -8.20 3.69 -8.67
N SER A 43 -9.20 3.20 -9.37
CA SER A 43 -10.33 2.50 -8.74
C SER A 43 -9.87 1.24 -8.02
N VAL A 44 -8.89 0.52 -8.56
CA VAL A 44 -8.29 -0.66 -7.91
C VAL A 44 -7.64 -0.25 -6.59
N ALA A 45 -6.81 0.78 -6.61
CA ALA A 45 -6.13 1.27 -5.40
C ALA A 45 -7.14 1.68 -4.32
N ILE A 46 -8.17 2.44 -4.68
CA ILE A 46 -9.20 2.88 -3.73
C ILE A 46 -9.96 1.69 -3.14
N ARG A 47 -10.36 0.76 -4.00
CA ARG A 47 -11.08 -0.46 -3.57
C ARG A 47 -10.24 -1.26 -2.57
N GLU A 48 -8.97 -1.45 -2.87
CA GLU A 48 -8.08 -2.22 -2.01
C GLU A 48 -7.90 -1.57 -0.63
N VAL A 49 -7.80 -0.25 -0.57
CA VAL A 49 -7.73 0.46 0.72
C VAL A 49 -9.00 0.21 1.54
N LYS A 50 -10.16 0.33 0.91
CA LYS A 50 -11.44 0.09 1.60
C LYS A 50 -11.55 -1.35 2.13
N GLU A 51 -11.13 -2.31 1.32
CA GLU A 51 -11.19 -3.73 1.68
C GLU A 51 -10.16 -4.09 2.76
N GLU A 52 -8.91 -3.67 2.58
CA GLU A 52 -7.82 -4.06 3.47
C GLU A 52 -7.85 -3.36 4.82
N ALA A 53 -8.32 -2.12 4.88
CA ALA A 53 -8.32 -1.32 6.10
C ALA A 53 -9.72 -1.12 6.69
N GLY A 54 -10.76 -1.49 5.98
CA GLY A 54 -12.15 -1.38 6.45
C GLY A 54 -12.64 0.06 6.56
N ILE A 55 -12.04 1.00 5.85
CA ILE A 55 -12.45 2.41 5.84
C ILE A 55 -13.29 2.71 4.60
N SER A 56 -14.15 3.73 4.69
CA SER A 56 -15.07 4.09 3.62
C SER A 56 -14.75 5.42 2.94
N ASN A 57 -14.12 6.35 3.66
CA ASN A 57 -13.83 7.69 3.15
C ASN A 57 -12.38 7.80 2.66
N VAL A 58 -12.16 7.48 1.41
CA VAL A 58 -10.85 7.52 0.76
C VAL A 58 -10.97 8.33 -0.52
N LEU A 59 -10.13 9.35 -0.66
CA LEU A 59 -10.13 10.23 -1.83
C LEU A 59 -8.71 10.32 -2.41
N PRO A 60 -8.57 10.44 -3.73
CA PRO A 60 -7.25 10.70 -4.29
C PRO A 60 -6.83 12.14 -3.99
N VAL A 61 -5.57 12.32 -3.60
CA VAL A 61 -4.95 13.65 -3.51
C VAL A 61 -4.81 14.21 -4.92
N SER A 62 -4.47 13.34 -5.88
CA SER A 62 -4.46 13.61 -7.30
C SER A 62 -4.91 12.35 -8.03
N GLU A 63 -5.58 12.50 -9.15
CA GLU A 63 -5.95 11.37 -10.00
C GLU A 63 -4.79 10.86 -10.85
N ASP A 64 -3.69 11.61 -10.88
CA ASP A 64 -2.48 11.23 -11.61
C ASP A 64 -1.70 10.13 -10.86
N ILE A 65 -0.97 9.34 -11.63
CA ILE A 65 -0.06 8.35 -11.08
C ILE A 65 0.99 9.07 -10.22
N PHE A 66 1.16 8.62 -8.98
CA PHE A 66 2.14 9.17 -8.06
C PHE A 66 3.51 8.54 -8.23
N SER A 67 3.58 7.24 -8.47
CA SER A 67 4.85 6.52 -8.63
C SER A 67 4.64 5.22 -9.41
N LEU A 68 5.71 4.76 -10.06
CA LEU A 68 5.75 3.49 -10.79
C LEU A 68 6.84 2.61 -10.20
N GLU A 69 6.56 1.34 -10.05
CA GLU A 69 7.52 0.36 -9.55
C GLU A 69 7.48 -0.91 -10.39
N SER A 70 8.65 -1.54 -10.51
CA SER A 70 8.77 -2.90 -11.03
C SER A 70 9.29 -3.75 -9.87
N LEU A 71 8.45 -4.62 -9.33
CA LEU A 71 8.71 -5.32 -8.09
C LEU A 71 8.85 -6.82 -8.33
N THR A 72 9.88 -7.42 -7.72
CA THR A 72 10.02 -8.88 -7.70
C THR A 72 9.33 -9.43 -6.48
N VAL A 73 8.45 -10.40 -6.67
CA VAL A 73 7.80 -11.15 -5.60
C VAL A 73 8.48 -12.51 -5.51
N ASP A 74 9.09 -12.80 -4.36
CA ASP A 74 9.75 -14.08 -4.13
C ASP A 74 8.74 -15.21 -4.08
N GLY A 75 9.19 -16.43 -4.43
CA GLY A 75 8.36 -17.62 -4.34
C GLY A 75 7.83 -17.82 -2.92
N HIS A 76 6.57 -18.17 -2.80
CA HIS A 76 5.93 -18.36 -1.50
C HIS A 76 4.76 -19.35 -1.59
N TRP A 77 4.27 -19.80 -0.42
CA TRP A 77 3.10 -20.65 -0.33
C TRP A 77 1.86 -19.79 -0.02
N LYS A 78 0.78 -20.05 -0.76
CA LYS A 78 -0.51 -19.38 -0.55
C LYS A 78 -1.64 -20.39 -0.72
N ASN A 79 -2.49 -20.52 0.29
CA ASN A 79 -3.64 -21.43 0.26
C ASN A 79 -3.25 -22.87 -0.09
N GLY A 80 -2.11 -23.36 0.44
CA GLY A 80 -1.62 -24.70 0.18
C GLY A 80 -0.96 -24.92 -1.18
N LYS A 81 -0.83 -23.87 -1.99
CA LYS A 81 -0.18 -23.92 -3.31
C LYS A 81 1.08 -23.08 -3.33
N TYR A 82 2.11 -23.57 -4.01
CA TYR A 82 3.33 -22.79 -4.21
C TYR A 82 3.14 -21.79 -5.35
N VAL A 83 3.46 -20.53 -5.06
CA VAL A 83 3.48 -19.46 -6.05
C VAL A 83 4.95 -19.16 -6.36
N SER A 84 5.35 -19.32 -7.62
CA SER A 84 6.73 -19.06 -8.04
C SER A 84 7.04 -17.58 -8.04
N SER A 85 8.33 -17.26 -7.95
CA SER A 85 8.85 -15.91 -8.06
C SER A 85 8.38 -15.27 -9.37
N HIS A 86 7.92 -14.01 -9.30
CA HIS A 86 7.38 -13.28 -10.46
C HIS A 86 7.51 -11.78 -10.29
N LEU A 87 7.25 -11.03 -11.35
CA LEU A 87 7.27 -9.56 -11.33
C LEU A 87 5.88 -8.99 -11.16
N HIS A 88 5.79 -7.91 -10.37
CA HIS A 88 4.64 -7.02 -10.34
C HIS A 88 5.01 -5.71 -11.02
N PHE A 89 4.22 -5.30 -12.02
CA PHE A 89 4.27 -3.94 -12.55
C PHE A 89 3.25 -3.13 -11.77
N ASN A 90 3.74 -2.21 -10.96
CA ASN A 90 2.93 -1.52 -9.97
C ASN A 90 2.78 -0.04 -10.27
N VAL A 91 1.55 0.44 -10.12
CA VAL A 91 1.20 1.86 -10.21
C VAL A 91 0.74 2.29 -8.82
N THR A 92 1.37 3.33 -8.27
CA THR A 92 1.03 3.85 -6.96
C THR A 92 0.27 5.17 -7.08
N TYR A 93 -0.81 5.30 -6.32
CA TYR A 93 -1.57 6.54 -6.18
C TYR A 93 -1.44 7.10 -4.77
N LEU A 94 -1.41 8.43 -4.65
CA LEU A 94 -1.44 9.11 -3.36
C LEU A 94 -2.90 9.37 -2.99
N LEU A 95 -3.35 8.72 -1.92
CA LEU A 95 -4.72 8.81 -1.43
C LEU A 95 -4.75 9.46 -0.06
N GLU A 96 -5.89 10.06 0.28
CA GLU A 96 -6.13 10.66 1.58
C GLU A 96 -7.28 9.97 2.27
N ALA A 97 -7.14 9.70 3.56
CA ALA A 97 -8.19 9.14 4.40
C ALA A 97 -8.19 9.81 5.77
N ASP A 98 -9.33 9.73 6.46
CA ASP A 98 -9.48 10.28 7.80
C ASP A 98 -8.85 9.34 8.83
N SER A 99 -7.80 9.77 9.50
CA SER A 99 -7.12 8.98 10.52
C SER A 99 -7.96 8.76 11.79
N GLU A 100 -9.08 9.46 11.93
CA GLU A 100 -10.03 9.25 13.03
C GLU A 100 -11.09 8.19 12.70
N GLU A 101 -11.25 7.81 11.44
CA GLU A 101 -12.17 6.74 11.07
C GLU A 101 -11.64 5.39 11.58
N ALA A 102 -12.52 4.56 12.17
CA ALA A 102 -12.14 3.25 12.70
C ALA A 102 -11.64 2.34 11.58
N VAL A 103 -10.57 1.62 11.84
CA VAL A 103 -9.97 0.65 10.91
C VAL A 103 -10.28 -0.78 11.35
N SER A 104 -10.26 -1.72 10.39
CA SER A 104 -10.45 -3.13 10.68
C SER A 104 -9.58 -3.98 9.75
N ILE A 105 -9.20 -5.17 10.23
CA ILE A 105 -8.36 -6.10 9.46
C ILE A 105 -9.21 -6.84 8.42
N LYS A 106 -8.53 -7.31 7.37
CA LYS A 106 -9.03 -8.32 6.44
C LYS A 106 -8.28 -9.61 6.76
N ALA A 107 -8.88 -10.47 7.58
CA ALA A 107 -8.21 -11.58 8.26
C ALA A 107 -7.49 -12.57 7.35
N ASP A 108 -7.94 -12.73 6.11
CA ASP A 108 -7.30 -13.60 5.13
C ASP A 108 -6.06 -12.98 4.47
N GLU A 109 -5.83 -11.69 4.65
CA GLU A 109 -4.71 -10.97 4.02
C GLU A 109 -3.79 -10.27 5.02
N ASN A 110 -4.36 -9.69 6.08
CA ASN A 110 -3.57 -8.97 7.06
C ASN A 110 -4.03 -9.28 8.50
N SER A 111 -3.17 -8.96 9.46
CA SER A 111 -3.44 -9.15 10.88
C SER A 111 -3.31 -7.84 11.68
N GLY A 112 -3.09 -6.73 11.01
CA GLY A 112 -3.04 -5.42 11.64
C GLY A 112 -3.27 -4.31 10.63
N VAL A 113 -3.86 -3.22 11.10
CA VAL A 113 -4.04 -1.97 10.33
C VAL A 113 -3.77 -0.83 11.30
N ALA A 114 -2.90 0.09 10.93
CA ALA A 114 -2.58 1.21 11.80
C ALA A 114 -2.03 2.41 11.03
N TRP A 115 -2.17 3.57 11.65
CA TRP A 115 -1.57 4.81 11.19
C TRP A 115 -0.24 5.03 11.92
N PHE A 116 0.79 5.40 11.16
CA PHE A 116 2.12 5.69 11.72
C PHE A 116 2.62 7.03 11.22
N ALA A 117 3.45 7.71 12.03
CA ALA A 117 4.25 8.81 11.50
C ALA A 117 5.19 8.26 10.41
N PRO A 118 5.59 9.05 9.40
CA PRO A 118 6.43 8.52 8.31
C PRO A 118 7.69 7.80 8.79
N GLU A 119 8.36 8.32 9.81
CA GLU A 119 9.57 7.70 10.38
C GLU A 119 9.26 6.37 11.04
N GLU A 120 8.11 6.27 11.72
CA GLU A 120 7.65 5.02 12.32
C GLU A 120 7.31 3.98 11.24
N ALA A 121 6.68 4.40 10.15
CA ALA A 121 6.36 3.52 9.04
C ALA A 121 7.62 2.85 8.49
N LEU A 122 8.69 3.62 8.33
CA LEU A 122 9.97 3.08 7.88
C LEU A 122 10.55 2.07 8.89
N ALA A 123 10.44 2.37 10.18
CA ALA A 123 10.96 1.49 11.25
C ALA A 123 10.13 0.22 11.40
N LYS A 124 8.83 0.25 11.07
CA LYS A 124 7.94 -0.90 11.23
C LYS A 124 8.08 -1.94 10.12
N SER A 125 8.50 -1.54 8.93
CA SER A 125 8.71 -2.49 7.85
C SER A 125 9.97 -3.32 8.08
N THR A 126 9.86 -4.63 7.87
CA THR A 126 11.00 -5.56 7.93
C THR A 126 11.50 -5.92 6.53
N GLU A 127 11.12 -5.15 5.53
CA GLU A 127 11.52 -5.34 4.13
C GLU A 127 12.50 -4.22 3.73
N PRO A 128 13.84 -4.40 3.94
CA PRO A 128 14.82 -3.33 3.74
C PRO A 128 14.81 -2.73 2.33
N TRP A 129 14.60 -3.55 1.33
CA TRP A 129 14.55 -3.10 -0.06
C TRP A 129 13.39 -2.13 -0.28
N PHE A 130 12.20 -2.45 0.26
CA PHE A 130 11.01 -1.59 0.18
C PHE A 130 11.22 -0.28 0.94
N VAL A 131 11.81 -0.35 2.12
CA VAL A 131 12.10 0.86 2.91
C VAL A 131 13.03 1.79 2.13
N GLU A 132 14.14 1.25 1.58
CA GLU A 132 15.16 2.03 0.89
C GLU A 132 14.67 2.57 -0.47
N HIS A 133 14.03 1.72 -1.27
CA HIS A 133 13.75 2.03 -2.67
C HIS A 133 12.32 2.49 -2.94
N VAL A 134 11.38 2.20 -2.06
CA VAL A 134 9.98 2.53 -2.27
C VAL A 134 9.47 3.52 -1.23
N TYR A 135 9.41 3.15 0.03
CA TYR A 135 8.76 3.97 1.05
C TYR A 135 9.46 5.30 1.29
N THR A 136 10.78 5.32 1.34
CA THR A 136 11.56 6.56 1.47
C THR A 136 11.28 7.50 0.30
N LYS A 137 11.25 6.96 -0.92
CA LYS A 137 10.92 7.71 -2.13
C LYS A 137 9.52 8.33 -2.05
N LEU A 138 8.54 7.55 -1.62
CA LEU A 138 7.14 8.02 -1.54
C LEU A 138 6.99 9.12 -0.49
N ILE A 139 7.63 8.98 0.66
CA ILE A 139 7.61 9.99 1.72
C ILE A 139 8.22 11.30 1.22
N GLU A 140 9.39 11.24 0.61
CA GLU A 140 10.07 12.44 0.09
C GLU A 140 9.26 13.11 -1.01
N LYS A 141 8.67 12.34 -1.91
CA LYS A 141 7.86 12.87 -3.00
C LYS A 141 6.60 13.55 -2.48
N ALA A 142 5.94 12.98 -1.48
CA ALA A 142 4.76 13.57 -0.86
C ALA A 142 5.11 14.89 -0.19
N LYS A 143 6.24 14.98 0.51
CA LYS A 143 6.72 16.22 1.13
C LYS A 143 6.97 17.31 0.10
N GLN A 144 7.62 16.98 -1.01
CA GLN A 144 7.95 17.96 -2.06
C GLN A 144 6.72 18.52 -2.77
N LEU A 145 5.69 17.72 -2.97
CA LEU A 145 4.53 18.11 -3.78
C LEU A 145 3.35 18.61 -2.97
N TYR A 146 3.20 18.21 -1.71
CA TYR A 146 1.95 18.41 -0.97
C TYR A 146 2.12 18.93 0.47
N LEU A 147 3.31 19.38 0.80
CA LEU A 147 3.54 20.05 2.10
C LEU A 147 3.82 21.54 1.94
#